data_3a8a2b8c00e7c9c79c347eefb1a785a2
#
_entry.id   3a8a2b8c00e7c9c79c347eefb1a785a2
#
_cell.length_a   1.000
_cell.length_b   1.000
_cell.length_c   1.000
_cell.angle_alpha   90.00
_cell.angle_beta   90.00
_cell.angle_gamma   90.00
#
_symmetry.space_group_name_H-M   'P 1'
#
loop_
_entity.id
_entity.type
_entity.pdbx_description
1 polymer ?
#
loop_
_entity_poly.entity_id
_entity_poly.type
_entity_poly.pdbx_seq_one_letter_code
_entity_poly.pdbx_strand_id
1 'polypeptide(L)'
;MDKKAVAQVLEQIAAFLELKSENPFRIRAFRTAARALVGFPGDLRQSLEDGTLASTKGIGPATLMIVGELVTTGKASMLEELREQIPPGMVEMLEISGLGVAKIRQMHEVLGIDSLPELEAAAQDGRLAKLPRFGPRTSENILKAIAFLRQASSFRLLHHAGDEAEGLRAALERLPGVRTAVIAGDVRRRSEVVKDLIFVLVAESSPAELFKKLSLLPGVQEYAGQDERRLTLRFAGGSSAQIVVTTPVNAGTVLVQATGSDEHLKELSAHAREKGFGLNGAALWRGSEFVPTPDETAFYQALGLTFIPPELREGTGEVAAAREARLPRLLEHQDLKGFLHCHTRYSDGSATVEELARACRAAGYEYLGITDHSQAAAYAGGLTPQDLDRQADEIDEVNSRLPGFRVLKGIEADILQDGRVDYDERVLERLDFVIASIHSRFNLAEKEMTARMLAAMDNPYLTIIGHPTGRLLLSRDPYPIDLDAVIEKAATTGVALEINADPHRLDLDWRVLRRARNSGATISIGADAHNVAGLSYVEYGVGMARKGWLGSEDILNVRSVKEFVGFAQRRRM
;
A
#
# COMPACT_ATOMS: atom_id res chain seq x y z
N MET A 1 -5.68 -18.32 7.16
CA MET A 1 -4.56 -17.37 7.31
C MET A 1 -3.35 -17.96 6.60
N ASP A 2 -2.53 -17.11 5.96
CA ASP A 2 -1.25 -17.52 5.38
C ASP A 2 -0.14 -17.69 6.43
N LYS A 3 0.99 -18.26 6.03
CA LYS A 3 2.13 -18.54 6.93
C LYS A 3 2.65 -17.30 7.63
N LYS A 4 2.72 -16.17 6.91
CA LYS A 4 3.25 -14.90 7.40
C LYS A 4 2.32 -14.30 8.47
N ALA A 5 1.01 -14.31 8.22
CA ALA A 5 0.02 -13.84 9.18
C ALA A 5 0.01 -14.69 10.47
N VAL A 6 0.12 -16.03 10.34
CA VAL A 6 0.23 -16.92 11.51
C VAL A 6 1.54 -16.67 12.27
N ALA A 7 2.65 -16.51 11.57
CA ALA A 7 3.94 -16.19 12.20
C ALA A 7 3.90 -14.84 12.95
N GLN A 8 3.27 -13.82 12.39
CA GLN A 8 3.07 -12.53 13.06
C GLN A 8 2.28 -12.65 14.36
N VAL A 9 1.22 -13.46 14.39
CA VAL A 9 0.46 -13.71 15.62
C VAL A 9 1.33 -14.40 16.66
N LEU A 10 2.17 -15.39 16.29
CA LEU A 10 3.09 -16.03 17.23
C LEU A 10 4.16 -15.06 17.77
N GLU A 11 4.67 -14.14 16.94
CA GLU A 11 5.58 -13.08 17.40
C GLU A 11 4.88 -12.10 18.36
N GLN A 12 3.61 -11.73 18.11
CA GLN A 12 2.81 -10.93 19.04
C GLN A 12 2.62 -11.62 20.37
N ILE A 13 2.26 -12.91 20.37
CA ILE A 13 2.17 -13.72 21.59
C ILE A 13 3.50 -13.71 22.34
N ALA A 14 4.63 -13.90 21.65
CA ALA A 14 5.95 -13.85 22.24
C ALA A 14 6.27 -12.48 22.86
N ALA A 15 5.92 -11.39 22.19
CA ALA A 15 6.09 -10.03 22.70
C ALA A 15 5.24 -9.78 23.96
N PHE A 16 3.99 -10.23 23.97
CA PHE A 16 3.10 -10.09 25.12
C PHE A 16 3.56 -10.92 26.32
N LEU A 17 4.04 -12.14 26.09
CA LEU A 17 4.65 -12.95 27.14
C LEU A 17 5.91 -12.28 27.72
N GLU A 18 6.71 -11.63 26.88
CA GLU A 18 7.90 -10.91 27.33
C GLU A 18 7.54 -9.63 28.10
N LEU A 19 6.49 -8.89 27.71
CA LEU A 19 5.96 -7.76 28.48
C LEU A 19 5.53 -8.18 29.88
N LYS A 20 4.95 -9.37 30.01
CA LYS A 20 4.54 -9.97 31.29
C LYS A 20 5.69 -10.60 32.10
N SER A 21 6.93 -10.53 31.60
CA SER A 21 8.07 -11.20 32.24
C SER A 21 7.89 -12.72 32.40
N GLU A 22 7.18 -13.35 31.47
CA GLU A 22 6.96 -14.80 31.44
C GLU A 22 8.26 -15.58 31.17
N ASN A 23 8.19 -16.90 31.31
CA ASN A 23 9.35 -17.80 31.17
C ASN A 23 10.06 -17.61 29.82
N PRO A 24 11.38 -17.27 29.80
CA PRO A 24 12.15 -17.02 28.57
C PRO A 24 12.18 -18.20 27.58
N PHE A 25 12.04 -19.44 28.08
CA PHE A 25 11.96 -20.62 27.21
C PHE A 25 10.65 -20.65 26.42
N ARG A 26 9.54 -20.25 27.07
CA ARG A 26 8.24 -20.15 26.42
C ARG A 26 8.25 -19.05 25.33
N ILE A 27 8.77 -17.87 25.64
CA ILE A 27 8.95 -16.76 24.68
C ILE A 27 9.77 -17.22 23.47
N ARG A 28 10.91 -17.89 23.73
CA ARG A 28 11.78 -18.41 22.67
C ARG A 28 11.07 -19.45 21.81
N ALA A 29 10.24 -20.31 22.40
CA ALA A 29 9.49 -21.33 21.65
C ALA A 29 8.55 -20.69 20.62
N PHE A 30 7.81 -19.62 20.98
CA PHE A 30 6.94 -18.91 20.05
C PHE A 30 7.72 -18.23 18.94
N ARG A 31 8.82 -17.54 19.26
CA ARG A 31 9.69 -16.92 18.24
C ARG A 31 10.35 -17.94 17.30
N THR A 32 10.70 -19.10 17.83
CA THR A 32 11.29 -20.18 17.01
C THR A 32 10.23 -20.77 16.08
N ALA A 33 9.01 -20.98 16.59
CA ALA A 33 7.91 -21.47 15.77
C ALA A 33 7.50 -20.45 14.68
N ALA A 34 7.44 -19.17 15.00
CA ALA A 34 7.18 -18.12 14.00
C ALA A 34 8.19 -18.16 12.85
N ARG A 35 9.49 -18.23 13.17
CA ARG A 35 10.55 -18.36 12.16
C ARG A 35 10.48 -19.67 11.37
N ALA A 36 10.14 -20.77 12.02
CA ALA A 36 9.99 -22.06 11.35
C ALA A 36 8.82 -22.05 10.36
N LEU A 37 7.73 -21.35 10.69
CA LEU A 37 6.56 -21.21 9.81
C LEU A 37 6.86 -20.38 8.56
N VAL A 38 7.60 -19.29 8.69
CA VAL A 38 7.99 -18.46 7.53
C VAL A 38 8.77 -19.28 6.51
N GLY A 39 9.71 -20.10 6.97
CA GLY A 39 10.51 -21.00 6.11
C GLY A 39 9.87 -22.35 5.77
N PHE A 40 8.62 -22.58 6.18
CA PHE A 40 7.95 -23.87 5.97
C PHE A 40 7.47 -24.03 4.52
N PRO A 41 7.87 -25.12 3.80
CA PRO A 41 7.62 -25.26 2.35
C PRO A 41 6.18 -25.71 2.00
N GLY A 42 5.35 -26.09 2.98
CA GLY A 42 4.01 -26.66 2.78
C GLY A 42 2.85 -25.67 2.98
N ASP A 43 1.66 -26.08 2.58
CA ASP A 43 0.41 -25.43 2.99
C ASP A 43 0.11 -25.77 4.46
N LEU A 44 -0.24 -24.76 5.28
CA LEU A 44 -0.44 -24.97 6.71
C LEU A 44 -1.62 -25.87 7.05
N ARG A 45 -2.72 -25.74 6.32
CA ARG A 45 -3.93 -26.56 6.58
C ARG A 45 -3.67 -28.02 6.26
N GLN A 46 -3.12 -28.29 5.08
CA GLN A 46 -2.77 -29.63 4.67
C GLN A 46 -1.74 -30.26 5.60
N SER A 47 -0.72 -29.50 6.00
CA SER A 47 0.37 -29.98 6.87
C SER A 47 -0.04 -30.16 8.34
N LEU A 48 -1.12 -29.52 8.77
CA LEU A 48 -1.80 -29.83 10.04
C LEU A 48 -2.53 -31.17 9.97
N GLU A 49 -3.24 -31.42 8.85
CA GLU A 49 -4.04 -32.64 8.65
C GLU A 49 -3.17 -33.89 8.48
N ASP A 50 -2.07 -33.80 7.75
CA ASP A 50 -1.14 -34.91 7.52
C ASP A 50 -0.05 -35.08 8.59
N GLY A 51 0.00 -34.18 9.58
CA GLY A 51 0.94 -34.23 10.71
C GLY A 51 2.37 -33.77 10.36
N THR A 52 2.64 -33.31 9.14
CA THR A 52 3.96 -32.85 8.71
C THR A 52 4.41 -31.64 9.54
N LEU A 53 3.48 -30.73 9.84
CA LEU A 53 3.76 -29.55 10.65
C LEU A 53 4.17 -29.90 12.08
N ALA A 54 3.58 -30.94 12.66
CA ALA A 54 3.92 -31.43 14.01
C ALA A 54 5.34 -31.99 14.12
N SER A 55 5.89 -32.51 13.01
CA SER A 55 7.25 -33.04 12.94
C SER A 55 8.30 -31.98 12.58
N THR A 56 7.87 -30.74 12.30
CA THR A 56 8.75 -29.65 11.88
C THR A 56 9.58 -29.14 13.07
N LYS A 57 10.90 -29.11 12.90
CA LYS A 57 11.83 -28.62 13.94
C LYS A 57 11.51 -27.17 14.30
N GLY A 58 11.27 -26.91 15.56
CA GLY A 58 10.96 -25.57 16.09
C GLY A 58 9.48 -25.33 16.34
N ILE A 59 8.60 -26.23 15.92
CA ILE A 59 7.16 -26.20 16.22
C ILE A 59 6.87 -27.22 17.31
N GLY A 60 6.55 -26.76 18.52
CA GLY A 60 6.19 -27.60 19.65
C GLY A 60 4.68 -27.75 19.82
N PRO A 61 4.21 -28.66 20.72
CA PRO A 61 2.78 -28.93 20.89
C PRO A 61 1.94 -27.69 21.19
N ALA A 62 2.43 -26.77 22.05
CA ALA A 62 1.72 -25.54 22.41
C ALA A 62 1.59 -24.57 21.22
N THR A 63 2.65 -24.41 20.42
CA THR A 63 2.62 -23.55 19.22
C THR A 63 1.81 -24.18 18.10
N LEU A 64 1.88 -25.52 17.94
CA LEU A 64 1.07 -26.26 16.97
C LEU A 64 -0.45 -26.08 17.23
N MET A 65 -0.86 -26.14 18.49
CA MET A 65 -2.26 -25.92 18.88
C MET A 65 -2.76 -24.53 18.45
N ILE A 66 -1.96 -23.48 18.68
CA ILE A 66 -2.30 -22.11 18.31
C ILE A 66 -2.30 -21.93 16.79
N VAL A 67 -1.35 -22.54 16.08
CA VAL A 67 -1.36 -22.56 14.62
C VAL A 67 -2.63 -23.24 14.09
N GLY A 68 -3.04 -24.36 14.67
CA GLY A 68 -4.28 -25.04 14.32
C GLY A 68 -5.51 -24.18 14.55
N GLU A 69 -5.58 -23.48 15.68
CA GLU A 69 -6.66 -22.53 15.99
C GLU A 69 -6.72 -21.40 14.97
N LEU A 70 -5.58 -20.77 14.65
CA LEU A 70 -5.48 -19.69 13.69
C LEU A 70 -5.89 -20.10 12.27
N VAL A 71 -5.43 -21.26 11.81
CA VAL A 71 -5.76 -21.79 10.48
C VAL A 71 -7.24 -22.14 10.34
N THR A 72 -7.86 -22.60 11.45
CA THR A 72 -9.26 -23.07 11.45
C THR A 72 -10.24 -21.92 11.69
N THR A 73 -9.97 -21.05 12.64
CA THR A 73 -10.91 -20.03 13.14
C THR A 73 -10.50 -18.60 12.75
N GLY A 74 -9.26 -18.38 12.34
CA GLY A 74 -8.69 -17.06 12.09
C GLY A 74 -8.34 -16.28 13.37
N LYS A 75 -8.50 -16.88 14.56
CA LYS A 75 -8.26 -16.23 15.88
C LYS A 75 -7.37 -17.11 16.75
N ALA A 76 -6.69 -16.50 17.74
CA ALA A 76 -5.91 -17.19 18.75
C ALA A 76 -6.41 -16.78 20.13
N SER A 77 -7.09 -17.68 20.84
CA SER A 77 -7.64 -17.42 22.18
C SER A 77 -6.57 -16.90 23.14
N MET A 78 -5.38 -17.49 23.12
CA MET A 78 -4.25 -17.07 23.94
C MET A 78 -3.83 -15.61 23.68
N LEU A 79 -3.88 -15.13 22.45
CA LEU A 79 -3.55 -13.73 22.12
C LEU A 79 -4.56 -12.77 22.74
N GLU A 80 -5.85 -13.10 22.66
CA GLU A 80 -6.92 -12.28 23.25
C GLU A 80 -6.80 -12.24 24.78
N GLU A 81 -6.58 -13.37 25.42
CA GLU A 81 -6.36 -13.44 26.87
C GLU A 81 -5.15 -12.61 27.33
N LEU A 82 -4.05 -12.66 26.59
CA LEU A 82 -2.86 -11.85 26.89
C LEU A 82 -3.12 -10.36 26.68
N ARG A 83 -3.89 -10.00 25.66
CA ARG A 83 -4.25 -8.62 25.34
C ARG A 83 -5.11 -7.99 26.46
N GLU A 84 -6.01 -8.76 27.08
CA GLU A 84 -6.81 -8.30 28.22
C GLU A 84 -5.99 -8.07 29.50
N GLN A 85 -4.84 -8.75 29.64
CA GLN A 85 -3.99 -8.70 30.82
C GLN A 85 -2.87 -7.65 30.76
N ILE A 86 -2.69 -6.99 29.63
CA ILE A 86 -1.62 -6.00 29.43
C ILE A 86 -2.28 -4.63 29.27
N PRO A 87 -1.76 -3.57 29.92
CA PRO A 87 -2.24 -2.21 29.69
C PRO A 87 -2.28 -1.87 28.20
N PRO A 88 -3.40 -1.39 27.66
CA PRO A 88 -3.53 -1.12 26.22
C PRO A 88 -2.43 -0.21 25.67
N GLY A 89 -2.01 0.79 26.44
CA GLY A 89 -0.94 1.68 26.00
C GLY A 89 0.44 1.02 25.89
N MET A 90 0.73 -0.06 26.66
CA MET A 90 1.95 -0.83 26.45
C MET A 90 1.92 -1.62 25.13
N VAL A 91 0.73 -2.04 24.71
CA VAL A 91 0.54 -2.68 23.39
C VAL A 91 0.74 -1.64 22.27
N GLU A 92 0.17 -0.44 22.42
CA GLU A 92 0.36 0.68 21.49
C GLU A 92 1.85 1.07 21.36
N MET A 93 2.62 1.02 22.46
CA MET A 93 4.07 1.30 22.44
C MET A 93 4.88 0.30 21.61
N LEU A 94 4.39 -0.92 21.38
CA LEU A 94 5.04 -1.89 20.50
C LEU A 94 5.07 -1.44 19.03
N GLU A 95 4.14 -0.58 18.63
CA GLU A 95 4.07 0.00 17.28
C GLU A 95 5.17 1.08 17.07
N ILE A 96 5.83 1.55 18.13
CA ILE A 96 6.88 2.56 18.04
C ILE A 96 8.16 1.92 17.51
N SER A 97 8.57 2.31 16.31
CA SER A 97 9.81 1.84 15.69
C SER A 97 11.02 2.11 16.58
N GLY A 98 11.80 1.07 16.84
CA GLY A 98 12.99 1.14 17.72
C GLY A 98 12.71 1.07 19.23
N LEU A 99 11.44 0.92 19.63
CA LEU A 99 11.04 0.72 21.01
C LEU A 99 10.72 -0.76 21.25
N GLY A 100 11.76 -1.57 21.47
CA GLY A 100 11.55 -3.01 21.71
C GLY A 100 10.98 -3.30 23.11
N VAL A 101 10.40 -4.50 23.26
CA VAL A 101 9.72 -4.99 24.50
C VAL A 101 10.52 -4.73 25.77
N ALA A 102 11.85 -4.98 25.75
CA ALA A 102 12.71 -4.76 26.93
C ALA A 102 12.74 -3.29 27.37
N LYS A 103 12.67 -2.34 26.44
CA LYS A 103 12.62 -0.90 26.75
C LYS A 103 11.24 -0.51 27.31
N ILE A 104 10.17 -1.03 26.73
CA ILE A 104 8.79 -0.79 27.19
C ILE A 104 8.64 -1.29 28.63
N ARG A 105 9.08 -2.50 28.90
CA ARG A 105 9.07 -3.06 30.23
C ARG A 105 9.88 -2.24 31.25
N GLN A 106 11.09 -1.80 30.88
CA GLN A 106 11.91 -0.96 31.73
C GLN A 106 11.23 0.38 32.05
N MET A 107 10.54 0.99 31.09
CA MET A 107 9.79 2.23 31.31
C MET A 107 8.61 2.01 32.26
N HIS A 108 7.88 0.90 32.09
CA HIS A 108 6.81 0.51 32.99
C HIS A 108 7.32 0.24 34.42
N GLU A 109 8.33 -0.61 34.59
CA GLU A 109 8.86 -1.01 35.90
C GLU A 109 9.50 0.17 36.67
N VAL A 110 10.19 1.09 35.99
CA VAL A 110 10.97 2.16 36.64
C VAL A 110 10.21 3.48 36.74
N LEU A 111 9.43 3.81 35.73
CA LEU A 111 8.73 5.12 35.64
C LEU A 111 7.21 5.00 35.74
N GLY A 112 6.65 3.79 35.79
CA GLY A 112 5.20 3.56 35.81
C GLY A 112 4.50 4.05 34.54
N ILE A 113 5.16 3.93 33.38
CA ILE A 113 4.61 4.41 32.09
C ILE A 113 3.80 3.28 31.47
N ASP A 114 2.48 3.48 31.34
CA ASP A 114 1.53 2.52 30.82
C ASP A 114 0.75 3.03 29.60
N SER A 115 0.99 4.27 29.17
CA SER A 115 0.27 4.91 28.07
C SER A 115 1.17 5.80 27.20
N LEU A 116 0.78 6.01 25.93
CA LEU A 116 1.49 6.93 25.03
C LEU A 116 1.57 8.36 25.57
N PRO A 117 0.52 8.96 26.19
CA PRO A 117 0.61 10.28 26.81
C PRO A 117 1.65 10.36 27.94
N GLU A 118 1.75 9.34 28.77
CA GLU A 118 2.76 9.28 29.85
C GLU A 118 4.18 9.13 29.29
N LEU A 119 4.35 8.32 28.23
CA LEU A 119 5.61 8.18 27.51
C LEU A 119 6.05 9.51 26.88
N GLU A 120 5.11 10.22 26.24
CA GLU A 120 5.37 11.54 25.66
C GLU A 120 5.82 12.54 26.73
N ALA A 121 5.09 12.64 27.84
CA ALA A 121 5.43 13.51 28.95
C ALA A 121 6.83 13.20 29.51
N ALA A 122 7.16 11.91 29.71
CA ALA A 122 8.45 11.49 30.23
C ALA A 122 9.61 11.75 29.24
N ALA A 123 9.33 11.72 27.94
CA ALA A 123 10.31 12.09 26.91
C ALA A 123 10.54 13.62 26.86
N GLN A 124 9.48 14.43 27.03
CA GLN A 124 9.54 15.89 27.01
C GLN A 124 10.21 16.46 28.27
N ASP A 125 9.93 15.93 29.46
CA ASP A 125 10.47 16.41 30.73
C ASP A 125 11.85 15.82 31.09
N GLY A 126 12.38 14.95 30.23
CA GLY A 126 13.72 14.38 30.35
C GLY A 126 13.85 13.21 31.34
N ARG A 127 12.75 12.74 31.97
CA ARG A 127 12.77 11.53 32.84
C ARG A 127 13.22 10.30 32.05
N LEU A 128 12.77 10.19 30.82
CA LEU A 128 13.13 9.07 29.94
C LEU A 128 14.64 9.01 29.64
N ALA A 129 15.28 10.16 29.40
CA ALA A 129 16.71 10.24 29.09
C ALA A 129 17.62 9.81 30.27
N LYS A 130 17.08 9.72 31.49
CA LYS A 130 17.80 9.25 32.69
C LYS A 130 17.85 7.73 32.81
N LEU A 131 17.03 7.01 32.06
CA LEU A 131 17.03 5.55 32.06
C LEU A 131 18.27 4.99 31.32
N PRO A 132 18.85 3.88 31.77
CA PRO A 132 19.89 3.17 31.03
C PRO A 132 19.43 2.84 29.61
N ARG A 133 20.27 3.08 28.60
CA ARG A 133 20.00 2.87 27.17
C ARG A 133 19.01 3.86 26.53
N PHE A 134 18.56 4.89 27.26
CA PHE A 134 17.79 6.00 26.74
C PHE A 134 18.64 7.26 26.77
N GLY A 135 19.02 7.77 25.64
CA GLY A 135 19.70 9.05 25.53
C GLY A 135 18.77 10.14 24.97
N PRO A 136 19.23 11.41 24.92
CA PRO A 136 18.43 12.50 24.36
C PRO A 136 17.91 12.20 22.94
N ARG A 137 18.75 11.60 22.09
CA ARG A 137 18.37 11.19 20.73
C ARG A 137 17.27 10.12 20.71
N THR A 138 17.27 9.20 21.68
CA THR A 138 16.21 8.18 21.80
C THR A 138 14.89 8.83 22.20
N SER A 139 14.89 9.77 23.14
CA SER A 139 13.71 10.54 23.53
C SER A 139 13.12 11.33 22.36
N GLU A 140 13.97 12.00 21.58
CA GLU A 140 13.55 12.74 20.38
C GLU A 140 12.92 11.82 19.34
N ASN A 141 13.53 10.66 19.08
CA ASN A 141 12.97 9.68 18.13
C ASN A 141 11.63 9.12 18.62
N ILE A 142 11.46 8.90 19.93
CA ILE A 142 10.19 8.45 20.50
C ILE A 142 9.11 9.53 20.34
N LEU A 143 9.43 10.81 20.57
CA LEU A 143 8.48 11.90 20.35
C LEU A 143 8.03 12.00 18.89
N LYS A 144 8.97 11.87 17.95
CA LYS A 144 8.65 11.81 16.51
C LYS A 144 7.74 10.61 16.19
N ALA A 145 8.05 9.44 16.73
CA ALA A 145 7.25 8.23 16.50
C ALA A 145 5.85 8.32 17.11
N ILE A 146 5.69 8.92 18.30
CA ILE A 146 4.35 9.17 18.89
C ILE A 146 3.53 10.13 18.02
N ALA A 147 4.15 11.22 17.55
CA ALA A 147 3.48 12.16 16.64
C ALA A 147 3.04 11.46 15.35
N PHE A 148 3.91 10.62 14.79
CA PHE A 148 3.59 9.80 13.62
C PHE A 148 2.43 8.84 13.87
N LEU A 149 2.43 8.08 14.97
CA LEU A 149 1.35 7.15 15.32
C LEU A 149 0.00 7.87 15.50
N ARG A 150 -0.02 9.03 16.16
CA ARG A 150 -1.25 9.84 16.29
C ARG A 150 -1.76 10.32 14.94
N GLN A 151 -0.87 10.76 14.07
CA GLN A 151 -1.25 11.14 12.72
C GLN A 151 -1.75 9.92 11.96
N ALA A 152 -1.01 8.80 11.99
CA ALA A 152 -1.36 7.56 11.32
C ALA A 152 -2.71 7.00 11.77
N SER A 153 -3.04 7.05 13.07
CA SER A 153 -4.31 6.54 13.60
C SER A 153 -5.56 7.28 13.10
N SER A 154 -5.40 8.49 12.56
CA SER A 154 -6.49 9.25 11.94
C SER A 154 -6.72 8.90 10.47
N PHE A 155 -5.85 8.06 9.86
CA PHE A 155 -5.93 7.66 8.47
C PHE A 155 -6.12 6.15 8.32
N ARG A 156 -6.59 5.75 7.17
CA ARG A 156 -6.72 4.35 6.73
C ARG A 156 -6.00 4.17 5.40
N LEU A 157 -5.46 3.00 5.16
CA LEU A 157 -4.91 2.65 3.84
C LEU A 157 -6.02 2.65 2.80
N LEU A 158 -5.71 3.03 1.57
CA LEU A 158 -6.67 3.17 0.47
C LEU A 158 -7.51 1.90 0.27
N HIS A 159 -6.91 0.71 0.34
CA HIS A 159 -7.64 -0.55 0.13
C HIS A 159 -8.70 -0.79 1.22
N HIS A 160 -8.36 -0.58 2.50
CA HIS A 160 -9.32 -0.71 3.60
C HIS A 160 -10.46 0.33 3.49
N ALA A 161 -10.09 1.60 3.18
CA ALA A 161 -11.07 2.65 2.99
C ALA A 161 -11.96 2.39 1.76
N GLY A 162 -11.41 1.80 0.69
CA GLY A 162 -12.13 1.43 -0.52
C GLY A 162 -13.18 0.34 -0.27
N ASP A 163 -12.78 -0.74 0.42
CA ASP A 163 -13.68 -1.84 0.77
C ASP A 163 -14.83 -1.36 1.67
N GLU A 164 -14.52 -0.56 2.69
CA GLU A 164 -15.52 0.03 3.58
C GLU A 164 -16.45 1.00 2.81
N ALA A 165 -15.88 1.83 1.94
CA ALA A 165 -16.65 2.77 1.12
C ALA A 165 -17.61 2.04 0.17
N GLU A 166 -17.18 0.94 -0.47
CA GLU A 166 -18.02 0.15 -1.37
C GLU A 166 -19.17 -0.52 -0.61
N GLY A 167 -18.89 -1.09 0.56
CA GLY A 167 -19.92 -1.65 1.43
C GLY A 167 -20.98 -0.62 1.85
N LEU A 168 -20.54 0.58 2.24
CA LEU A 168 -21.44 1.67 2.62
C LEU A 168 -22.19 2.24 1.40
N ARG A 169 -21.54 2.41 0.25
CA ARG A 169 -22.17 2.84 -1.01
C ARG A 169 -23.36 1.93 -1.37
N ALA A 170 -23.14 0.60 -1.31
CA ALA A 170 -24.20 -0.38 -1.59
C ALA A 170 -25.39 -0.28 -0.60
N ALA A 171 -25.12 0.07 0.66
CA ALA A 171 -26.18 0.31 1.66
C ALA A 171 -26.94 1.61 1.38
N LEU A 172 -26.22 2.69 1.02
CA LEU A 172 -26.79 3.99 0.70
C LEU A 172 -27.69 3.93 -0.55
N GLU A 173 -27.32 3.18 -1.58
CA GLU A 173 -28.14 3.03 -2.79
C GLU A 173 -29.47 2.31 -2.57
N ARG A 174 -29.57 1.49 -1.51
CA ARG A 174 -30.82 0.81 -1.16
C ARG A 174 -31.82 1.71 -0.42
N LEU A 175 -31.41 2.90 -0.02
CA LEU A 175 -32.29 3.82 0.69
C LEU A 175 -33.40 4.36 -0.24
N PRO A 176 -34.68 4.29 0.15
CA PRO A 176 -35.76 4.85 -0.65
C PRO A 176 -35.58 6.35 -0.87
N GLY A 177 -35.61 6.78 -2.14
CA GLY A 177 -35.43 8.17 -2.56
C GLY A 177 -34.00 8.52 -2.97
N VAL A 178 -33.02 7.62 -2.80
CA VAL A 178 -31.70 7.73 -3.39
C VAL A 178 -31.72 7.17 -4.80
N ARG A 179 -31.26 7.96 -5.77
CA ARG A 179 -31.11 7.52 -7.16
C ARG A 179 -29.73 6.89 -7.41
N THR A 180 -28.69 7.51 -6.82
CA THR A 180 -27.29 7.05 -6.97
C THR A 180 -26.50 7.49 -5.76
N ALA A 181 -25.60 6.65 -5.26
CA ALA A 181 -24.57 6.98 -4.28
C ALA A 181 -23.20 6.90 -4.95
N VAL A 182 -22.43 7.99 -4.92
CA VAL A 182 -21.11 8.08 -5.53
C VAL A 182 -20.07 8.30 -4.45
N ILE A 183 -19.05 7.43 -4.42
CA ILE A 183 -17.86 7.63 -3.59
C ILE A 183 -17.11 8.87 -4.12
N ALA A 184 -16.69 9.74 -3.21
CA ALA A 184 -15.98 10.98 -3.51
C ALA A 184 -14.68 11.09 -2.68
N GLY A 185 -14.09 12.26 -2.60
CA GLY A 185 -12.92 12.54 -1.76
C GLY A 185 -11.69 11.73 -2.10
N ASP A 186 -10.92 11.41 -1.05
CA ASP A 186 -9.64 10.72 -1.13
C ASP A 186 -9.71 9.36 -1.82
N VAL A 187 -10.74 8.57 -1.52
CA VAL A 187 -10.93 7.23 -2.14
C VAL A 187 -11.06 7.36 -3.65
N ARG A 188 -11.86 8.32 -4.12
CA ARG A 188 -12.06 8.53 -5.55
C ARG A 188 -10.83 9.11 -6.24
N ARG A 189 -10.08 9.97 -5.55
CA ARG A 189 -8.79 10.49 -6.03
C ARG A 189 -7.65 9.47 -5.97
N ARG A 190 -7.89 8.26 -5.45
CA ARG A 190 -6.86 7.23 -5.25
C ARG A 190 -5.72 7.74 -4.34
N SER A 191 -6.04 8.47 -3.27
CA SER A 191 -5.04 8.88 -2.28
C SER A 191 -4.56 7.67 -1.50
N GLU A 192 -3.26 7.55 -1.28
CA GLU A 192 -2.62 6.37 -0.65
C GLU A 192 -3.11 6.11 0.77
N VAL A 193 -3.52 7.19 1.45
CA VAL A 193 -4.17 7.16 2.77
C VAL A 193 -5.42 8.01 2.76
N VAL A 194 -6.44 7.60 3.49
CA VAL A 194 -7.78 8.20 3.50
C VAL A 194 -8.16 8.56 4.93
N LYS A 195 -8.57 9.80 5.14
CA LYS A 195 -9.03 10.27 6.45
C LYS A 195 -10.53 10.03 6.62
N ASP A 196 -11.32 10.60 5.73
CA ASP A 196 -12.78 10.55 5.79
C ASP A 196 -13.35 9.87 4.55
N LEU A 197 -14.38 9.05 4.72
CA LEU A 197 -15.18 8.56 3.60
C LEU A 197 -16.16 9.64 3.20
N ILE A 198 -16.22 10.00 1.92
CA ILE A 198 -17.13 11.03 1.40
C ILE A 198 -18.03 10.41 0.34
N PHE A 199 -19.34 10.68 0.45
CA PHE A 199 -20.36 10.21 -0.49
C PHE A 199 -21.21 11.37 -0.98
N VAL A 200 -21.50 11.36 -2.26
CA VAL A 200 -22.53 12.23 -2.85
C VAL A 200 -23.76 11.40 -3.18
N LEU A 201 -24.88 11.71 -2.52
CA LEU A 201 -26.18 11.10 -2.82
C LEU A 201 -26.97 11.98 -3.77
N VAL A 202 -27.23 11.47 -4.95
CA VAL A 202 -28.16 12.08 -5.90
C VAL A 202 -29.57 11.59 -5.57
N ALA A 203 -30.44 12.50 -5.16
CA ALA A 203 -31.78 12.14 -4.68
C ALA A 203 -32.83 13.16 -5.12
N GLU A 204 -34.07 12.69 -5.18
CA GLU A 204 -35.27 13.53 -5.39
C GLU A 204 -35.92 13.89 -4.05
N SER A 205 -35.69 13.08 -3.02
CA SER A 205 -36.16 13.33 -1.65
C SER A 205 -35.46 14.51 -1.01
N SER A 206 -36.11 15.17 -0.07
CA SER A 206 -35.50 16.24 0.70
C SER A 206 -34.31 15.72 1.54
N PRO A 207 -33.24 16.50 1.71
CA PRO A 207 -32.12 16.10 2.57
C PRO A 207 -32.56 15.74 3.99
N ALA A 208 -33.52 16.47 4.57
CA ALA A 208 -34.01 16.21 5.92
C ALA A 208 -34.68 14.84 6.08
N GLU A 209 -35.40 14.35 5.06
CA GLU A 209 -35.99 13.02 5.06
C GLU A 209 -34.92 11.94 4.95
N LEU A 210 -33.89 12.17 4.10
CA LEU A 210 -32.77 11.25 3.96
C LEU A 210 -31.93 11.17 5.23
N PHE A 211 -31.68 12.30 5.89
CA PHE A 211 -30.91 12.33 7.15
C PHE A 211 -31.57 11.49 8.25
N LYS A 212 -32.88 11.49 8.34
CA LYS A 212 -33.64 10.60 9.26
C LYS A 212 -33.41 9.12 8.93
N LYS A 213 -33.36 8.75 7.65
CA LYS A 213 -33.10 7.37 7.23
C LYS A 213 -31.65 6.97 7.46
N LEU A 214 -30.70 7.87 7.17
CA LEU A 214 -29.27 7.68 7.35
C LEU A 214 -28.89 7.48 8.82
N SER A 215 -29.53 8.20 9.76
CA SER A 215 -29.29 8.02 11.19
C SER A 215 -29.76 6.67 11.74
N LEU A 216 -30.58 5.94 10.99
CA LEU A 216 -31.09 4.60 11.34
C LEU A 216 -30.28 3.47 10.69
N LEU A 217 -29.24 3.76 9.93
CA LEU A 217 -28.38 2.72 9.34
C LEU A 217 -27.69 1.88 10.44
N PRO A 218 -27.57 0.56 10.23
CA PRO A 218 -26.89 -0.31 11.18
C PRO A 218 -25.46 0.18 11.47
N GLY A 219 -25.09 0.20 12.75
CA GLY A 219 -23.75 0.58 13.20
C GLY A 219 -23.54 2.10 13.37
N VAL A 220 -24.48 2.96 12.99
CA VAL A 220 -24.40 4.40 13.27
C VAL A 220 -24.62 4.63 14.76
N GLN A 221 -23.64 5.26 15.43
CA GLN A 221 -23.72 5.66 16.84
C GLN A 221 -24.08 7.12 17.01
N GLU A 222 -23.48 7.97 16.17
CA GLU A 222 -23.70 9.41 16.23
C GLU A 222 -23.88 9.96 14.82
N TYR A 223 -24.63 11.03 14.72
CA TYR A 223 -24.72 11.80 13.49
C TYR A 223 -24.80 13.30 13.81
N ALA A 224 -24.18 14.10 12.94
CA ALA A 224 -24.19 15.56 13.06
C ALA A 224 -24.44 16.19 11.69
N GLY A 225 -25.49 17.01 11.59
CA GLY A 225 -25.72 17.87 10.43
C GLY A 225 -24.68 18.99 10.42
N GLN A 226 -23.97 19.17 9.30
CA GLN A 226 -23.04 20.29 9.13
C GLN A 226 -23.76 21.50 8.49
N ASP A 227 -24.69 21.21 7.59
CA ASP A 227 -25.59 22.18 6.96
C ASP A 227 -26.86 21.46 6.44
N GLU A 228 -27.69 22.14 5.65
CA GLU A 228 -28.95 21.60 5.11
C GLU A 228 -28.75 20.39 4.18
N ARG A 229 -27.52 20.13 3.68
CA ARG A 229 -27.19 19.11 2.68
C ARG A 229 -26.08 18.16 3.11
N ARG A 230 -25.39 18.42 4.22
CA ARG A 230 -24.25 17.65 4.68
C ARG A 230 -24.49 17.03 6.03
N LEU A 231 -24.26 15.75 6.14
CA LEU A 231 -24.36 14.95 7.34
C LEU A 231 -23.08 14.17 7.56
N THR A 232 -22.57 14.19 8.78
CA THR A 232 -21.49 13.26 9.19
C THR A 232 -22.10 12.14 10.00
N LEU A 233 -21.81 10.90 9.62
CA LEU A 233 -22.13 9.67 10.34
C LEU A 233 -20.88 9.17 11.04
N ARG A 234 -21.02 8.71 12.29
CA ARG A 234 -19.97 8.01 13.04
C ARG A 234 -20.45 6.61 13.37
N PHE A 235 -19.61 5.63 13.09
CA PHE A 235 -19.92 4.21 13.28
C PHE A 235 -19.26 3.65 14.54
N ALA A 236 -19.82 2.55 15.06
CA ALA A 236 -19.32 1.85 16.25
C ALA A 236 -17.83 1.43 16.17
N GLY A 237 -17.32 1.19 14.97
CA GLY A 237 -15.91 0.89 14.71
C GLY A 237 -14.97 2.10 14.71
N GLY A 238 -15.47 3.31 15.05
CA GLY A 238 -14.68 4.55 15.06
C GLY A 238 -14.53 5.23 13.68
N SER A 239 -15.04 4.60 12.62
CA SER A 239 -15.02 5.20 11.28
C SER A 239 -16.06 6.31 11.14
N SER A 240 -15.81 7.25 10.22
CA SER A 240 -16.74 8.34 9.88
C SER A 240 -16.99 8.43 8.39
N ALA A 241 -18.19 8.85 8.02
CA ALA A 241 -18.56 9.12 6.65
C ALA A 241 -19.29 10.47 6.54
N GLN A 242 -18.87 11.27 5.57
CA GLN A 242 -19.53 12.51 5.20
C GLN A 242 -20.47 12.24 4.03
N ILE A 243 -21.74 12.57 4.21
CA ILE A 243 -22.79 12.42 3.20
C ILE A 243 -23.19 13.79 2.69
N VAL A 244 -23.12 14.01 1.38
CA VAL A 244 -23.56 15.24 0.71
C VAL A 244 -24.75 14.90 -0.18
N VAL A 245 -25.90 15.47 0.10
CA VAL A 245 -27.13 15.23 -0.69
C VAL A 245 -27.27 16.30 -1.76
N THR A 246 -27.58 15.88 -2.99
CA THR A 246 -27.79 16.78 -4.14
C THR A 246 -28.94 16.32 -5.02
N THR A 247 -29.43 17.23 -5.85
CA THR A 247 -30.41 16.94 -6.91
C THR A 247 -29.71 16.52 -8.20
N PRO A 248 -30.40 15.80 -9.11
CA PRO A 248 -29.81 15.40 -10.40
C PRO A 248 -29.23 16.56 -11.21
N VAL A 249 -29.83 17.74 -11.18
CA VAL A 249 -29.40 18.90 -11.96
C VAL A 249 -28.10 19.55 -11.47
N ASN A 250 -27.67 19.27 -10.23
CA ASN A 250 -26.47 19.81 -9.60
C ASN A 250 -25.41 18.75 -9.31
N ALA A 251 -25.64 17.50 -9.72
CA ALA A 251 -24.82 16.37 -9.33
C ALA A 251 -23.33 16.58 -9.72
N GLY A 252 -23.07 17.12 -10.89
CA GLY A 252 -21.71 17.39 -11.39
C GLY A 252 -20.98 18.42 -10.52
N THR A 253 -21.60 19.57 -10.21
CA THR A 253 -21.00 20.58 -9.34
C THR A 253 -20.66 20.02 -7.96
N VAL A 254 -21.60 19.32 -7.33
CA VAL A 254 -21.40 18.77 -5.99
C VAL A 254 -20.35 17.67 -6.00
N LEU A 255 -20.34 16.82 -7.01
CA LEU A 255 -19.37 15.73 -7.11
C LEU A 255 -17.95 16.26 -7.36
N VAL A 256 -17.77 17.31 -8.18
CA VAL A 256 -16.46 17.98 -8.32
C VAL A 256 -16.01 18.58 -7.00
N GLN A 257 -16.87 19.28 -6.28
CA GLN A 257 -16.55 19.89 -4.98
C GLN A 257 -16.22 18.85 -3.92
N ALA A 258 -16.96 17.74 -3.88
CA ALA A 258 -16.73 16.67 -2.90
C ALA A 258 -15.51 15.80 -3.23
N THR A 259 -15.02 15.85 -4.48
CA THR A 259 -13.89 15.01 -4.95
C THR A 259 -12.56 15.75 -4.96
N GLY A 260 -12.51 17.01 -5.40
CA GLY A 260 -11.25 17.76 -5.56
C GLY A 260 -10.55 18.03 -4.23
N SER A 261 -9.21 18.12 -4.26
CA SER A 261 -8.42 18.63 -3.14
C SER A 261 -8.69 20.13 -2.93
N ASP A 262 -8.31 20.67 -1.80
CA ASP A 262 -8.47 22.11 -1.50
C ASP A 262 -7.72 22.96 -2.54
N GLU A 263 -6.51 22.53 -2.94
CA GLU A 263 -5.69 23.18 -3.95
C GLU A 263 -6.37 23.18 -5.32
N HIS A 264 -6.88 22.01 -5.75
CA HIS A 264 -7.65 21.89 -6.98
C HIS A 264 -8.87 22.81 -6.98
N LEU A 265 -9.66 22.79 -5.93
CA LEU A 265 -10.88 23.60 -5.80
C LEU A 265 -10.58 25.10 -5.77
N LYS A 266 -9.43 25.49 -5.21
CA LYS A 266 -8.95 26.89 -5.22
C LYS A 266 -8.62 27.35 -6.63
N GLU A 267 -7.85 26.57 -7.40
CA GLU A 267 -7.51 26.87 -8.79
C GLU A 267 -8.77 26.90 -9.66
N LEU A 268 -9.64 25.91 -9.52
CA LEU A 268 -10.87 25.79 -10.27
C LEU A 268 -11.84 26.96 -9.98
N SER A 269 -11.95 27.38 -8.73
CA SER A 269 -12.76 28.52 -8.32
C SER A 269 -12.21 29.86 -8.87
N ALA A 270 -10.89 29.99 -8.96
CA ALA A 270 -10.25 31.16 -9.57
C ALA A 270 -10.58 31.21 -11.08
N HIS A 271 -10.41 30.09 -11.78
CA HIS A 271 -10.75 29.98 -13.21
C HIS A 271 -12.25 30.25 -13.48
N ALA A 272 -13.15 29.69 -12.65
CA ALA A 272 -14.58 29.93 -12.77
C ALA A 272 -14.92 31.44 -12.67
N ARG A 273 -14.35 32.14 -11.68
CA ARG A 273 -14.53 33.60 -11.52
C ARG A 273 -14.01 34.40 -12.71
N GLU A 274 -12.86 34.04 -13.27
CA GLU A 274 -12.34 34.70 -14.49
C GLU A 274 -13.30 34.57 -15.69
N LYS A 275 -14.06 33.48 -15.75
CA LYS A 275 -15.08 33.20 -16.77
C LYS A 275 -16.45 33.77 -16.44
N GLY A 276 -16.60 34.51 -15.33
CA GLY A 276 -17.87 35.09 -14.91
C GLY A 276 -18.83 34.10 -14.21
N PHE A 277 -18.30 32.94 -13.76
CA PHE A 277 -19.07 31.96 -13.00
C PHE A 277 -18.83 32.08 -11.51
N GLY A 278 -19.86 31.75 -10.73
CA GLY A 278 -19.83 31.64 -9.28
C GLY A 278 -20.31 30.28 -8.83
N LEU A 279 -19.64 29.74 -7.81
CA LEU A 279 -20.08 28.55 -7.09
C LEU A 279 -20.83 29.04 -5.83
N ASN A 280 -22.15 28.94 -5.83
CA ASN A 280 -22.97 29.30 -4.66
C ASN A 280 -23.65 28.04 -4.13
N GLY A 281 -23.13 27.55 -3.00
CA GLY A 281 -23.55 26.28 -2.42
C GLY A 281 -23.29 25.10 -3.37
N ALA A 282 -24.33 24.36 -3.70
CA ALA A 282 -24.26 23.17 -4.57
C ALA A 282 -24.48 23.47 -6.06
N ALA A 283 -24.53 24.73 -6.47
CA ALA A 283 -24.92 25.11 -7.84
C ALA A 283 -23.88 26.01 -8.52
N LEU A 284 -23.79 25.89 -9.84
CA LEU A 284 -23.00 26.75 -10.71
C LEU A 284 -23.89 27.86 -11.25
N TRP A 285 -23.40 29.10 -11.20
CA TRP A 285 -24.11 30.29 -11.67
C TRP A 285 -23.25 31.10 -12.62
N ARG A 286 -23.85 31.66 -13.65
CA ARG A 286 -23.22 32.67 -14.51
C ARG A 286 -23.94 34.00 -14.31
N GLY A 287 -23.34 34.88 -13.50
CA GLY A 287 -24.07 36.06 -12.98
C GLY A 287 -25.28 35.63 -12.15
N SER A 288 -26.50 35.94 -12.60
CA SER A 288 -27.77 35.51 -11.98
C SER A 288 -28.40 34.26 -12.62
N GLU A 289 -27.80 33.74 -13.68
CA GLU A 289 -28.31 32.58 -14.44
C GLU A 289 -27.82 31.28 -13.81
N PHE A 290 -28.75 30.39 -13.47
CA PHE A 290 -28.44 29.03 -13.02
C PHE A 290 -27.95 28.17 -14.19
N VAL A 291 -26.82 27.47 -13.99
CA VAL A 291 -26.23 26.58 -14.98
C VAL A 291 -26.38 25.12 -14.52
N PRO A 292 -27.23 24.33 -15.19
CA PRO A 292 -27.39 22.91 -14.85
C PRO A 292 -26.10 22.12 -15.12
N THR A 293 -25.72 21.31 -14.14
CA THR A 293 -24.54 20.42 -14.23
C THR A 293 -24.93 19.02 -13.77
N PRO A 294 -25.65 18.25 -14.62
CA PRO A 294 -26.12 16.92 -14.24
C PRO A 294 -24.99 15.91 -14.04
N ASP A 295 -23.84 16.16 -14.60
CA ASP A 295 -22.61 15.37 -14.44
C ASP A 295 -21.37 16.28 -14.44
N GLU A 296 -20.22 15.72 -14.12
CA GLU A 296 -18.95 16.45 -14.05
C GLU A 296 -18.48 16.93 -15.43
N THR A 297 -18.82 16.21 -16.49
CA THR A 297 -18.47 16.61 -17.86
C THR A 297 -19.17 17.93 -18.21
N ALA A 298 -20.47 18.03 -17.92
CA ALA A 298 -21.23 19.26 -18.10
C ALA A 298 -20.66 20.42 -17.25
N PHE A 299 -20.20 20.12 -16.01
CA PHE A 299 -19.57 21.14 -15.17
C PHE A 299 -18.27 21.69 -15.80
N TYR A 300 -17.34 20.81 -16.20
CA TYR A 300 -16.08 21.24 -16.81
C TYR A 300 -16.30 21.95 -18.15
N GLN A 301 -17.20 21.43 -18.97
CA GLN A 301 -17.55 22.04 -20.25
C GLN A 301 -18.14 23.47 -20.09
N ALA A 302 -19.00 23.70 -19.11
CA ALA A 302 -19.52 25.02 -18.79
C ALA A 302 -18.40 26.03 -18.49
N LEU A 303 -17.32 25.58 -17.85
CA LEU A 303 -16.13 26.39 -17.55
C LEU A 303 -15.14 26.50 -18.72
N GLY A 304 -15.40 25.82 -19.85
CA GLY A 304 -14.49 25.77 -21.00
C GLY A 304 -13.24 24.91 -20.74
N LEU A 305 -13.38 23.89 -19.92
CA LEU A 305 -12.31 22.93 -19.56
C LEU A 305 -12.61 21.55 -20.15
N THR A 306 -11.57 20.82 -20.53
CA THR A 306 -11.69 19.38 -20.70
C THR A 306 -11.93 18.71 -19.35
N PHE A 307 -12.60 17.53 -19.37
CA PHE A 307 -12.84 16.76 -18.15
C PHE A 307 -11.53 16.42 -17.46
N ILE A 308 -11.44 16.74 -16.16
CA ILE A 308 -10.29 16.41 -15.33
C ILE A 308 -10.59 15.11 -14.56
N PRO A 309 -9.87 14.02 -14.83
CA PRO A 309 -10.01 12.78 -14.07
C PRO A 309 -9.82 12.99 -12.56
N PRO A 310 -10.57 12.28 -11.71
CA PRO A 310 -10.50 12.44 -10.26
C PRO A 310 -9.08 12.32 -9.68
N GLU A 311 -8.27 11.41 -10.21
CA GLU A 311 -6.90 11.14 -9.75
C GLU A 311 -5.98 12.36 -9.94
N LEU A 312 -6.27 13.24 -10.90
CA LEU A 312 -5.48 14.44 -11.19
C LEU A 312 -5.90 15.67 -10.37
N ARG A 313 -7.00 15.62 -9.62
CA ARG A 313 -7.56 16.78 -8.90
C ARG A 313 -6.83 17.10 -7.60
N GLU A 314 -5.53 17.40 -7.72
CA GLU A 314 -4.61 17.61 -6.58
C GLU A 314 -3.97 19.02 -6.59
N GLY A 315 -4.33 19.90 -7.52
CA GLY A 315 -3.72 21.25 -7.63
C GLY A 315 -2.28 21.20 -8.15
N THR A 316 -2.01 20.29 -9.09
CA THR A 316 -0.67 20.10 -9.69
C THR A 316 -0.55 20.67 -11.09
N GLY A 317 -1.49 21.60 -11.45
CA GLY A 317 -1.54 22.27 -12.76
C GLY A 317 -2.54 21.66 -13.74
N GLU A 318 -3.43 20.76 -13.27
CA GLU A 318 -4.43 20.09 -14.11
C GLU A 318 -5.50 21.04 -14.64
N VAL A 319 -5.84 22.11 -13.89
CA VAL A 319 -6.79 23.12 -14.37
C VAL A 319 -6.23 23.89 -15.56
N ALA A 320 -4.95 24.27 -15.52
CA ALA A 320 -4.27 24.92 -16.63
C ALA A 320 -4.14 23.99 -17.84
N ALA A 321 -3.76 22.73 -17.59
CA ALA A 321 -3.66 21.72 -18.66
C ALA A 321 -5.02 21.42 -19.32
N ALA A 322 -6.11 21.37 -18.53
CA ALA A 322 -7.46 21.17 -19.02
C ALA A 322 -7.95 22.34 -19.88
N ARG A 323 -7.61 23.58 -19.51
CA ARG A 323 -7.90 24.79 -20.30
C ARG A 323 -7.23 24.76 -21.68
N GLU A 324 -6.04 24.20 -21.77
CA GLU A 324 -5.24 24.11 -22.98
C GLU A 324 -5.40 22.77 -23.72
N ALA A 325 -6.32 21.91 -23.29
CA ALA A 325 -6.54 20.56 -23.81
C ALA A 325 -5.25 19.71 -23.86
N ARG A 326 -4.37 19.88 -22.86
CA ARG A 326 -3.06 19.19 -22.73
C ARG A 326 -3.01 18.14 -21.62
N LEU A 327 -4.16 17.70 -21.10
CA LEU A 327 -4.20 16.57 -20.19
C LEU A 327 -3.71 15.30 -20.92
N PRO A 328 -2.85 14.47 -20.30
CA PRO A 328 -2.40 13.24 -20.94
C PRO A 328 -3.53 12.21 -21.05
N ARG A 329 -3.41 11.29 -22.01
CA ARG A 329 -4.17 10.05 -21.94
C ARG A 329 -3.57 9.21 -20.82
N LEU A 330 -4.29 9.10 -19.72
CA LEU A 330 -3.84 8.34 -18.54
C LEU A 330 -3.84 6.84 -18.81
N LEU A 331 -2.91 6.14 -18.17
CA LEU A 331 -2.84 4.69 -18.16
C LEU A 331 -4.19 4.07 -17.75
N GLU A 332 -4.58 3.00 -18.42
CA GLU A 332 -5.72 2.17 -18.06
C GLU A 332 -5.26 0.73 -17.77
N HIS A 333 -5.99 0.01 -16.92
CA HIS A 333 -5.63 -1.37 -16.57
C HIS A 333 -5.47 -2.27 -17.80
N GLN A 334 -6.36 -2.11 -18.78
CA GLN A 334 -6.34 -2.86 -20.03
C GLN A 334 -5.14 -2.57 -20.95
N ASP A 335 -4.38 -1.50 -20.69
CA ASP A 335 -3.15 -1.21 -21.42
C ASP A 335 -2.01 -2.16 -20.98
N LEU A 336 -2.11 -2.78 -19.79
CA LEU A 336 -1.07 -3.67 -19.24
C LEU A 336 -1.09 -5.03 -19.94
N LYS A 337 0.09 -5.47 -20.38
CA LYS A 337 0.33 -6.79 -20.98
C LYS A 337 1.11 -7.71 -20.07
N GLY A 338 1.97 -7.17 -19.23
CA GLY A 338 2.81 -7.92 -18.32
C GLY A 338 2.48 -7.69 -16.86
N PHE A 339 2.51 -8.78 -16.11
CA PHE A 339 2.43 -8.75 -14.65
C PHE A 339 3.82 -8.99 -14.07
N LEU A 340 4.30 -8.10 -13.23
CA LEU A 340 5.65 -8.13 -12.67
C LEU A 340 5.62 -8.07 -11.14
N HIS A 341 6.71 -8.51 -10.52
CA HIS A 341 6.95 -8.53 -9.08
C HIS A 341 5.93 -9.38 -8.33
N CYS A 342 6.21 -10.68 -8.26
CA CYS A 342 5.43 -11.60 -7.45
C CYS A 342 6.29 -12.77 -6.92
N HIS A 343 5.85 -13.31 -5.79
CA HIS A 343 6.53 -14.33 -5.02
C HIS A 343 5.74 -15.63 -5.00
N THR A 344 6.46 -16.74 -5.03
CA THR A 344 5.88 -18.09 -5.03
C THR A 344 6.23 -18.84 -3.75
N ARG A 345 5.85 -20.10 -3.68
CA ARG A 345 6.23 -21.01 -2.57
C ARG A 345 7.74 -21.27 -2.50
N TYR A 346 8.52 -20.84 -3.49
CA TYR A 346 9.96 -20.94 -3.45
C TYR A 346 10.57 -20.01 -2.41
N SER A 347 9.96 -18.83 -2.18
CA SER A 347 10.32 -17.93 -1.09
C SER A 347 9.16 -17.79 -0.09
N ASP A 348 8.61 -16.61 0.11
CA ASP A 348 7.57 -16.33 1.11
C ASP A 348 6.15 -16.18 0.54
N GLY A 349 5.97 -16.42 -0.75
CA GLY A 349 4.65 -16.53 -1.35
C GLY A 349 3.91 -17.82 -0.97
N SER A 350 2.61 -17.86 -1.21
CA SER A 350 1.76 -19.03 -0.89
C SER A 350 1.23 -19.79 -2.12
N ALA A 351 1.41 -19.24 -3.32
CA ALA A 351 0.96 -19.85 -4.56
C ALA A 351 2.12 -20.52 -5.33
N THR A 352 1.80 -21.52 -6.15
CA THR A 352 2.74 -22.11 -7.11
C THR A 352 2.91 -21.21 -8.33
N VAL A 353 3.98 -21.44 -9.11
CA VAL A 353 4.19 -20.79 -10.41
C VAL A 353 2.98 -20.97 -11.32
N GLU A 354 2.42 -22.19 -11.38
CA GLU A 354 1.30 -22.52 -12.25
C GLU A 354 0.00 -21.82 -11.82
N GLU A 355 -0.29 -21.73 -10.51
CA GLU A 355 -1.47 -21.02 -9.99
C GLU A 355 -1.44 -19.53 -10.35
N LEU A 356 -0.30 -18.85 -10.15
CA LEU A 356 -0.13 -17.45 -10.55
C LEU A 356 -0.22 -17.28 -12.07
N ALA A 357 0.45 -18.15 -12.85
CA ALA A 357 0.41 -18.08 -14.31
C ALA A 357 -1.01 -18.24 -14.88
N ARG A 358 -1.80 -19.18 -14.36
CA ARG A 358 -3.20 -19.38 -14.75
C ARG A 358 -4.08 -18.20 -14.39
N ALA A 359 -3.88 -17.63 -13.20
CA ALA A 359 -4.63 -16.46 -12.74
C ALA A 359 -4.30 -15.22 -13.59
N CYS A 360 -3.02 -14.94 -13.86
CA CYS A 360 -2.61 -13.83 -14.72
C CYS A 360 -3.14 -13.99 -16.15
N ARG A 361 -3.06 -15.21 -16.74
CA ARG A 361 -3.64 -15.49 -18.05
C ARG A 361 -5.13 -15.27 -18.08
N ALA A 362 -5.85 -15.70 -17.04
CA ALA A 362 -7.30 -15.50 -16.93
C ALA A 362 -7.67 -14.01 -16.80
N ALA A 363 -6.81 -13.20 -16.19
CA ALA A 363 -6.94 -11.76 -16.09
C ALA A 363 -6.57 -11.00 -17.39
N GLY A 364 -6.11 -11.71 -18.44
CA GLY A 364 -5.85 -11.13 -19.77
C GLY A 364 -4.41 -10.68 -20.02
N TYR A 365 -3.46 -10.97 -19.11
CA TYR A 365 -2.04 -10.67 -19.32
C TYR A 365 -1.41 -11.59 -20.37
N GLU A 366 -0.38 -11.10 -21.06
CA GLU A 366 0.42 -11.87 -22.04
C GLU A 366 1.56 -12.63 -21.34
N TYR A 367 2.08 -12.09 -20.23
CA TYR A 367 3.19 -12.69 -19.50
C TYR A 367 3.17 -12.36 -18.01
N LEU A 368 3.88 -13.19 -17.24
CA LEU A 368 4.12 -13.08 -15.81
C LEU A 368 5.62 -13.15 -15.53
N GLY A 369 6.16 -12.24 -14.75
CA GLY A 369 7.53 -12.29 -14.22
C GLY A 369 7.54 -12.78 -12.78
N ILE A 370 8.09 -13.97 -12.52
CA ILE A 370 8.34 -14.50 -11.17
C ILE A 370 9.57 -13.83 -10.60
N THR A 371 9.54 -13.41 -9.34
CA THR A 371 10.61 -12.65 -8.69
C THR A 371 10.74 -13.02 -7.22
N ASP A 372 10.87 -14.30 -6.91
CA ASP A 372 11.14 -14.75 -5.55
C ASP A 372 12.39 -14.06 -4.98
N HIS A 373 12.52 -14.01 -3.67
CA HIS A 373 13.64 -13.35 -2.99
C HIS A 373 14.97 -14.06 -3.21
N SER A 374 16.06 -13.29 -3.31
CA SER A 374 17.43 -13.81 -3.42
C SER A 374 17.98 -14.33 -2.09
N GLN A 375 19.09 -15.02 -2.15
CA GLN A 375 19.70 -15.73 -1.02
C GLN A 375 19.98 -14.83 0.20
N ALA A 376 20.29 -13.55 0.00
CA ALA A 376 20.54 -12.60 1.07
C ALA A 376 19.28 -12.35 1.93
N ALA A 377 18.08 -12.52 1.38
CA ALA A 377 16.81 -12.40 2.09
C ALA A 377 16.45 -13.70 2.86
N ALA A 378 17.35 -14.19 3.69
CA ALA A 378 17.15 -15.43 4.45
C ALA A 378 15.90 -15.43 5.33
N TYR A 379 15.40 -14.26 5.74
CA TYR A 379 14.16 -14.08 6.50
C TYR A 379 12.89 -14.41 5.69
N ALA A 380 12.97 -14.31 4.36
CA ALA A 380 11.89 -14.61 3.42
C ALA A 380 12.09 -15.96 2.71
N GLY A 381 13.07 -16.78 3.14
CA GLY A 381 13.38 -18.05 2.48
C GLY A 381 14.08 -17.88 1.14
N GLY A 382 14.89 -16.84 1.00
CA GLY A 382 15.56 -16.48 -0.26
C GLY A 382 16.31 -17.65 -0.93
N LEU A 383 16.23 -17.72 -2.27
CA LEU A 383 16.63 -18.86 -3.09
C LEU A 383 18.14 -19.00 -3.16
N THR A 384 18.63 -20.23 -3.03
CA THR A 384 20.00 -20.56 -3.45
C THR A 384 20.08 -20.68 -4.98
N PRO A 385 21.28 -20.66 -5.60
CA PRO A 385 21.43 -20.94 -7.03
C PRO A 385 20.80 -22.27 -7.48
N GLN A 386 20.81 -23.30 -6.61
CA GLN A 386 20.18 -24.59 -6.88
C GLN A 386 18.65 -24.52 -6.83
N ASP A 387 18.09 -23.67 -5.95
CA ASP A 387 16.64 -23.42 -5.90
C ASP A 387 16.18 -22.70 -7.16
N LEU A 388 16.97 -21.73 -7.66
CA LEU A 388 16.72 -21.06 -8.94
C LEU A 388 16.71 -22.02 -10.12
N ASP A 389 17.62 -23.02 -10.14
CA ASP A 389 17.62 -24.04 -11.19
C ASP A 389 16.32 -24.86 -11.18
N ARG A 390 15.88 -25.29 -9.99
CA ARG A 390 14.63 -26.04 -9.84
C ARG A 390 13.40 -25.20 -10.23
N GLN A 391 13.38 -23.93 -9.86
CA GLN A 391 12.32 -23.02 -10.24
C GLN A 391 12.30 -22.77 -11.76
N ALA A 392 13.47 -22.63 -12.38
CA ALA A 392 13.60 -22.45 -13.82
C ALA A 392 13.06 -23.67 -14.60
N ASP A 393 13.31 -24.89 -14.12
CA ASP A 393 12.76 -26.12 -14.70
C ASP A 393 11.22 -26.15 -14.58
N GLU A 394 10.65 -25.79 -13.41
CA GLU A 394 9.20 -25.68 -13.22
C GLU A 394 8.58 -24.62 -14.14
N ILE A 395 9.23 -23.45 -14.28
CA ILE A 395 8.78 -22.39 -15.19
C ILE A 395 8.75 -22.89 -16.64
N ASP A 396 9.79 -23.62 -17.08
CA ASP A 396 9.83 -24.18 -18.44
C ASP A 396 8.73 -25.22 -18.66
N GLU A 397 8.43 -26.05 -17.65
CA GLU A 397 7.33 -26.99 -17.70
C GLU A 397 5.96 -26.28 -17.78
N VAL A 398 5.73 -25.24 -16.96
CA VAL A 398 4.52 -24.42 -17.00
C VAL A 398 4.36 -23.74 -18.35
N ASN A 399 5.44 -23.18 -18.91
CA ASN A 399 5.46 -22.55 -20.23
C ASN A 399 5.06 -23.53 -21.33
N SER A 400 5.48 -24.80 -21.24
CA SER A 400 5.09 -25.84 -22.21
C SER A 400 3.60 -26.15 -22.20
N ARG A 401 2.95 -26.01 -21.04
CA ARG A 401 1.52 -26.29 -20.82
C ARG A 401 0.59 -25.09 -21.09
N LEU A 402 1.13 -23.88 -21.19
CA LEU A 402 0.35 -22.63 -21.36
C LEU A 402 0.70 -21.91 -22.68
N PRO A 403 0.34 -22.48 -23.86
CA PRO A 403 0.64 -21.84 -25.13
C PRO A 403 -0.03 -20.46 -25.23
N GLY A 404 0.69 -19.47 -25.75
CA GLY A 404 0.22 -18.10 -25.88
C GLY A 404 0.33 -17.25 -24.60
N PHE A 405 0.88 -17.80 -23.52
CA PHE A 405 1.23 -17.10 -22.28
C PHE A 405 2.67 -17.42 -21.92
N ARG A 406 3.41 -16.46 -21.36
CA ARG A 406 4.83 -16.65 -21.01
C ARG A 406 5.10 -16.33 -19.54
N VAL A 407 5.66 -17.29 -18.81
CA VAL A 407 6.25 -17.04 -17.49
C VAL A 407 7.73 -16.72 -17.70
N LEU A 408 8.20 -15.62 -17.17
CA LEU A 408 9.58 -15.15 -17.22
C LEU A 408 10.32 -15.52 -15.94
N LYS A 409 11.58 -15.89 -16.08
CA LYS A 409 12.51 -16.22 -15.01
C LYS A 409 13.13 -14.93 -14.48
N GLY A 410 12.68 -14.44 -13.35
CA GLY A 410 13.22 -13.26 -12.68
C GLY A 410 13.66 -13.56 -11.27
N ILE A 411 14.11 -12.54 -10.57
CA ILE A 411 14.49 -12.55 -9.16
C ILE A 411 14.26 -11.16 -8.57
N GLU A 412 13.83 -11.07 -7.31
CA GLU A 412 14.02 -9.89 -6.50
C GLU A 412 15.30 -10.05 -5.69
N ALA A 413 16.38 -9.45 -6.20
CA ALA A 413 17.70 -9.52 -5.61
C ALA A 413 17.93 -8.42 -4.58
N ASP A 414 18.49 -8.75 -3.42
CA ASP A 414 18.89 -7.75 -2.43
C ASP A 414 20.00 -6.85 -2.98
N ILE A 415 19.88 -5.55 -2.78
CA ILE A 415 21.02 -4.64 -2.89
C ILE A 415 21.82 -4.75 -1.60
N LEU A 416 23.03 -5.32 -1.70
CA LEU A 416 23.91 -5.55 -0.56
C LEU A 416 24.43 -4.22 0.03
N GLN A 417 25.11 -4.29 1.18
CA GLN A 417 25.59 -3.08 1.86
C GLN A 417 26.55 -2.24 1.03
N ASP A 418 27.36 -2.89 0.20
CA ASP A 418 28.34 -2.25 -0.68
C ASP A 418 27.75 -1.81 -2.03
N GLY A 419 26.44 -1.96 -2.23
CA GLY A 419 25.74 -1.61 -3.47
C GLY A 419 25.77 -2.68 -4.54
N ARG A 420 26.41 -3.84 -4.33
CA ARG A 420 26.29 -4.95 -5.27
C ARG A 420 24.89 -5.56 -5.20
N VAL A 421 24.41 -6.04 -6.33
CA VAL A 421 23.23 -6.90 -6.42
C VAL A 421 23.60 -8.30 -5.96
N ASP A 422 22.76 -8.95 -5.17
CA ASP A 422 22.99 -10.33 -4.72
C ASP A 422 23.12 -11.28 -5.91
N TYR A 423 23.89 -12.34 -5.74
CA TYR A 423 24.41 -13.27 -6.75
C TYR A 423 25.56 -12.73 -7.62
N ASP A 424 26.31 -13.66 -8.18
CA ASP A 424 27.32 -13.38 -9.18
C ASP A 424 26.70 -13.26 -10.60
N GLU A 425 27.49 -12.75 -11.55
CA GLU A 425 27.05 -12.54 -12.93
C GLU A 425 26.56 -13.83 -13.61
N ARG A 426 27.17 -15.00 -13.30
CA ARG A 426 26.80 -16.30 -13.89
C ARG A 426 25.37 -16.71 -13.52
N VAL A 427 24.90 -16.32 -12.33
CA VAL A 427 23.53 -16.58 -11.90
C VAL A 427 22.60 -15.59 -12.56
N LEU A 428 22.93 -14.28 -12.52
CA LEU A 428 22.08 -13.21 -13.08
C LEU A 428 21.92 -13.33 -14.60
N GLU A 429 22.93 -13.79 -15.32
CA GLU A 429 22.91 -13.97 -16.78
C GLU A 429 21.80 -14.93 -17.25
N ARG A 430 21.46 -15.93 -16.43
CA ARG A 430 20.46 -16.96 -16.76
C ARG A 430 19.02 -16.49 -16.59
N LEU A 431 18.81 -15.34 -15.95
CA LEU A 431 17.51 -14.76 -15.71
C LEU A 431 17.05 -13.90 -16.89
N ASP A 432 15.76 -13.88 -17.16
CA ASP A 432 15.16 -13.00 -18.16
C ASP A 432 15.26 -11.53 -17.74
N PHE A 433 15.09 -11.24 -16.43
CA PHE A 433 15.17 -9.90 -15.83
C PHE A 433 15.50 -9.97 -14.34
N VAL A 434 15.90 -8.83 -13.75
CA VAL A 434 16.25 -8.70 -12.33
C VAL A 434 15.56 -7.44 -11.77
N ILE A 435 14.86 -7.61 -10.68
CA ILE A 435 14.46 -6.52 -9.78
C ILE A 435 15.49 -6.47 -8.67
N ALA A 436 15.93 -5.27 -8.24
CA ALA A 436 16.79 -5.15 -7.08
C ALA A 436 16.19 -4.22 -6.05
N SER A 437 16.20 -4.64 -4.79
CA SER A 437 15.53 -3.98 -3.67
C SER A 437 16.41 -3.86 -2.44
N ILE A 438 16.13 -2.86 -1.60
CA ILE A 438 16.80 -2.68 -0.30
C ILE A 438 15.89 -3.22 0.80
N HIS A 439 16.33 -4.29 1.50
CA HIS A 439 15.60 -4.91 2.59
C HIS A 439 16.29 -4.80 3.96
N SER A 440 17.43 -4.14 4.02
CA SER A 440 18.21 -4.05 5.25
C SER A 440 18.87 -2.68 5.42
N ARG A 441 19.23 -2.33 6.69
CA ARG A 441 19.97 -1.12 7.02
C ARG A 441 19.28 0.17 6.58
N PHE A 442 17.99 0.28 6.82
CA PHE A 442 17.17 1.46 6.48
C PHE A 442 17.58 2.75 7.19
N ASN A 443 18.47 2.67 8.18
CA ASN A 443 18.96 3.78 8.98
C ASN A 443 20.30 4.39 8.50
N LEU A 444 20.75 4.05 7.30
CA LEU A 444 21.92 4.68 6.69
C LEU A 444 21.65 6.18 6.46
N ALA A 445 22.74 6.99 6.46
CA ALA A 445 22.63 8.38 6.05
C ALA A 445 22.25 8.50 4.57
N GLU A 446 21.58 9.59 4.18
CA GLU A 446 21.09 9.83 2.81
C GLU A 446 22.18 9.60 1.76
N LYS A 447 23.38 10.17 1.97
CA LYS A 447 24.50 10.01 1.05
C LYS A 447 24.93 8.55 0.86
N GLU A 448 24.95 7.77 1.96
CA GLU A 448 25.35 6.36 1.93
C GLU A 448 24.27 5.50 1.26
N MET A 449 23.00 5.77 1.59
CA MET A 449 21.87 5.05 0.98
C MET A 449 21.78 5.33 -0.52
N THR A 450 21.94 6.60 -0.92
CA THR A 450 21.97 7.01 -2.32
C THR A 450 23.12 6.34 -3.06
N ALA A 451 24.35 6.39 -2.53
CA ALA A 451 25.49 5.74 -3.15
C ALA A 451 25.30 4.23 -3.33
N ARG A 452 24.70 3.55 -2.34
CA ARG A 452 24.35 2.13 -2.38
C ARG A 452 23.38 1.82 -3.53
N MET A 453 22.33 2.61 -3.69
CA MET A 453 21.34 2.45 -4.77
C MET A 453 21.97 2.72 -6.14
N LEU A 454 22.70 3.82 -6.29
CA LEU A 454 23.34 4.18 -7.56
C LEU A 454 24.37 3.14 -8.01
N ALA A 455 25.13 2.55 -7.08
CA ALA A 455 26.07 1.47 -7.38
C ALA A 455 25.36 0.21 -7.91
N ALA A 456 24.21 -0.15 -7.34
CA ALA A 456 23.41 -1.28 -7.86
C ALA A 456 22.94 -1.03 -9.30
N MET A 457 22.62 0.22 -9.65
CA MET A 457 22.15 0.59 -10.99
C MET A 457 23.25 0.51 -12.05
N ASP A 458 24.51 0.37 -11.69
CA ASP A 458 25.61 0.10 -12.63
C ASP A 458 25.65 -1.38 -13.06
N ASN A 459 24.98 -2.29 -12.35
CA ASN A 459 24.92 -3.70 -12.73
C ASN A 459 24.17 -3.87 -14.07
N PRO A 460 24.80 -4.50 -15.09
CA PRO A 460 24.21 -4.62 -16.43
C PRO A 460 22.98 -5.55 -16.49
N TYR A 461 22.81 -6.44 -15.51
CA TYR A 461 21.68 -7.36 -15.43
C TYR A 461 20.46 -6.75 -14.75
N LEU A 462 20.62 -5.64 -14.02
CA LEU A 462 19.52 -4.98 -13.31
C LEU A 462 18.54 -4.36 -14.29
N THR A 463 17.27 -4.71 -14.15
CA THR A 463 16.17 -4.22 -15.00
C THR A 463 15.32 -3.18 -14.28
N ILE A 464 14.99 -3.41 -13.02
CA ILE A 464 14.04 -2.60 -12.24
C ILE A 464 14.59 -2.39 -10.83
N ILE A 465 14.48 -1.18 -10.28
CA ILE A 465 14.59 -0.92 -8.83
C ILE A 465 13.22 -1.14 -8.21
N GLY A 466 13.11 -2.12 -7.33
CA GLY A 466 11.89 -2.44 -6.58
C GLY A 466 11.69 -1.50 -5.39
N HIS A 467 10.43 -1.11 -5.09
CA HIS A 467 10.00 -0.21 -3.99
C HIS A 467 11.11 0.77 -3.52
N PRO A 468 11.46 1.76 -4.37
CA PRO A 468 12.72 2.52 -4.30
C PRO A 468 12.95 3.33 -3.01
N THR A 469 11.93 3.56 -2.20
CA THR A 469 12.06 4.30 -0.93
C THR A 469 11.90 3.43 0.30
N GLY A 470 11.44 2.18 0.12
CA GLY A 470 11.20 1.23 1.20
C GLY A 470 10.15 1.67 2.20
N ARG A 471 9.30 2.66 1.86
CA ARG A 471 8.23 3.14 2.75
C ARG A 471 7.19 2.05 3.02
N LEU A 472 6.57 2.12 4.20
CA LEU A 472 5.33 1.41 4.54
C LEU A 472 4.34 2.43 5.08
N LEU A 473 3.27 2.65 4.35
CA LEU A 473 2.25 3.64 4.68
C LEU A 473 1.69 3.39 6.09
N LEU A 474 1.56 4.45 6.87
CA LEU A 474 1.11 4.44 8.27
C LEU A 474 1.96 3.59 9.22
N SER A 475 3.14 3.09 8.79
CA SER A 475 4.01 2.21 9.58
C SER A 475 5.48 2.61 9.56
N ARG A 476 6.04 2.97 8.41
CA ARG A 476 7.46 3.32 8.27
C ARG A 476 7.66 4.36 7.20
N ASP A 477 8.32 5.46 7.57
CA ASP A 477 8.75 6.49 6.63
C ASP A 477 9.73 5.94 5.58
N PRO A 478 9.83 6.58 4.41
CA PRO A 478 10.90 6.33 3.46
C PRO A 478 12.27 6.42 4.14
N TYR A 479 13.21 5.55 3.77
CA TYR A 479 14.58 5.77 4.20
C TYR A 479 15.16 7.02 3.51
N PRO A 480 16.14 7.72 4.15
CA PRO A 480 16.75 8.89 3.56
C PRO A 480 17.46 8.53 2.26
N ILE A 481 17.06 9.15 1.14
CA ILE A 481 17.65 8.93 -0.19
C ILE A 481 17.44 10.17 -1.07
N ASP A 482 18.44 10.51 -1.87
CA ASP A 482 18.35 11.53 -2.92
C ASP A 482 17.63 10.92 -4.14
N LEU A 483 16.31 11.11 -4.18
CA LEU A 483 15.47 10.60 -5.28
C LEU A 483 15.76 11.27 -6.62
N ASP A 484 16.26 12.51 -6.64
CA ASP A 484 16.62 13.19 -7.88
C ASP A 484 17.82 12.50 -8.53
N ALA A 485 18.85 12.19 -7.74
CA ALA A 485 20.01 11.43 -8.22
C ALA A 485 19.61 10.02 -8.72
N VAL A 486 18.69 9.34 -8.03
CA VAL A 486 18.18 8.01 -8.44
C VAL A 486 17.41 8.10 -9.75
N ILE A 487 16.52 9.09 -9.91
CA ILE A 487 15.73 9.30 -11.14
C ILE A 487 16.66 9.63 -12.32
N GLU A 488 17.65 10.51 -12.13
CA GLU A 488 18.62 10.85 -13.17
C GLU A 488 19.45 9.63 -13.59
N LYS A 489 19.91 8.84 -12.61
CA LYS A 489 20.63 7.59 -12.90
C LYS A 489 19.75 6.58 -13.64
N ALA A 490 18.48 6.43 -13.25
CA ALA A 490 17.52 5.57 -13.93
C ALA A 490 17.32 5.97 -15.40
N ALA A 491 17.13 7.26 -15.66
CA ALA A 491 16.99 7.80 -17.02
C ALA A 491 18.23 7.55 -17.88
N THR A 492 19.43 7.72 -17.30
CA THR A 492 20.70 7.56 -18.05
C THR A 492 21.11 6.10 -18.26
N THR A 493 20.89 5.24 -17.27
CA THR A 493 21.24 3.81 -17.37
C THR A 493 20.15 2.99 -18.04
N GLY A 494 18.91 3.49 -18.06
CA GLY A 494 17.76 2.77 -18.56
C GLY A 494 17.24 1.69 -17.61
N VAL A 495 17.61 1.72 -16.34
CA VAL A 495 16.93 0.93 -15.29
C VAL A 495 15.55 1.53 -15.04
N ALA A 496 14.51 0.70 -14.96
CA ALA A 496 13.19 1.16 -14.61
C ALA A 496 13.04 1.39 -13.11
N LEU A 497 12.17 2.32 -12.72
CA LEU A 497 11.77 2.52 -11.33
C LEU A 497 10.39 1.93 -11.10
N GLU A 498 10.21 1.21 -10.01
CA GLU A 498 8.94 0.59 -9.69
C GLU A 498 7.94 1.57 -9.05
N ILE A 499 6.67 1.43 -9.42
CA ILE A 499 5.52 1.71 -8.57
C ILE A 499 5.14 0.37 -7.96
N ASN A 500 5.59 0.09 -6.74
CA ASN A 500 5.13 -1.07 -6.01
C ASN A 500 3.68 -0.83 -5.60
N ALA A 501 2.80 -1.71 -6.04
CA ALA A 501 1.36 -1.57 -5.92
C ALA A 501 0.79 -2.23 -4.64
N ASP A 502 1.64 -2.85 -3.80
CA ASP A 502 1.19 -3.29 -2.48
C ASP A 502 0.55 -2.09 -1.77
N PRO A 503 -0.73 -2.19 -1.36
CA PRO A 503 -1.44 -1.08 -0.75
C PRO A 503 -0.86 -0.59 0.59
N HIS A 504 0.07 -1.35 1.19
CA HIS A 504 0.85 -0.90 2.34
C HIS A 504 2.08 -0.06 1.94
N ARG A 505 2.46 -0.04 0.65
CA ARG A 505 3.64 0.67 0.14
C ARG A 505 3.27 1.83 -0.78
N LEU A 506 2.66 1.53 -1.93
CA LEU A 506 2.43 2.46 -3.05
C LEU A 506 3.68 3.30 -3.37
N ASP A 507 4.80 2.62 -3.59
CA ASP A 507 6.16 3.16 -3.70
C ASP A 507 6.74 2.88 -5.11
N LEU A 508 7.04 3.87 -5.91
CA LEU A 508 7.24 5.32 -5.69
C LEU A 508 5.95 6.10 -5.39
N ASP A 509 6.16 7.19 -4.63
CA ASP A 509 5.14 8.20 -4.41
C ASP A 509 4.72 8.86 -5.73
N TRP A 510 3.41 9.01 -5.95
CA TRP A 510 2.87 9.62 -7.16
C TRP A 510 3.38 11.06 -7.41
N ARG A 511 3.76 11.78 -6.36
CA ARG A 511 4.25 13.18 -6.44
C ARG A 511 5.57 13.28 -7.19
N VAL A 512 6.36 12.21 -7.25
CA VAL A 512 7.64 12.19 -7.96
C VAL A 512 7.54 11.61 -9.38
N LEU A 513 6.46 10.90 -9.71
CA LEU A 513 6.32 10.17 -10.97
C LEU A 513 6.37 11.09 -12.20
N ARG A 514 5.68 12.25 -12.14
CA ARG A 514 5.70 13.23 -13.24
C ARG A 514 7.12 13.75 -13.50
N ARG A 515 7.91 13.95 -12.44
CA ARG A 515 9.32 14.34 -12.55
C ARG A 515 10.15 13.20 -13.16
N ALA A 516 9.98 11.96 -12.68
CA ALA A 516 10.67 10.79 -13.21
C ALA A 516 10.42 10.63 -14.73
N ARG A 517 9.15 10.74 -15.16
CA ARG A 517 8.78 10.74 -16.57
C ARG A 517 9.48 11.85 -17.36
N ASN A 518 9.43 13.09 -16.85
CA ASN A 518 10.02 14.24 -17.53
C ASN A 518 11.55 14.14 -17.65
N SER A 519 12.21 13.41 -16.76
CA SER A 519 13.63 13.07 -16.84
C SER A 519 13.95 11.90 -17.79
N GLY A 520 12.91 11.25 -18.34
CA GLY A 520 13.06 10.12 -19.25
C GLY A 520 13.22 8.75 -18.57
N ALA A 521 12.94 8.65 -17.26
CA ALA A 521 12.94 7.37 -16.57
C ALA A 521 11.73 6.53 -16.97
N THR A 522 11.95 5.24 -17.24
CA THR A 522 10.89 4.25 -17.48
C THR A 522 10.32 3.80 -16.14
N ILE A 523 9.00 3.68 -16.05
CA ILE A 523 8.30 3.23 -14.83
C ILE A 523 7.78 1.80 -15.03
N SER A 524 7.89 0.99 -13.99
CA SER A 524 7.30 -0.36 -13.91
C SER A 524 6.23 -0.38 -12.83
N ILE A 525 5.19 -1.20 -12.98
CA ILE A 525 4.21 -1.48 -11.93
C ILE A 525 4.45 -2.91 -11.44
N GLY A 526 4.80 -3.05 -10.16
CA GLY A 526 4.99 -4.32 -9.47
C GLY A 526 3.90 -4.51 -8.42
N ALA A 527 3.21 -5.66 -8.43
CA ALA A 527 2.17 -5.93 -7.43
C ALA A 527 2.73 -6.40 -6.08
N ASP A 528 3.97 -6.90 -6.07
CA ASP A 528 4.60 -7.53 -4.89
C ASP A 528 3.69 -8.62 -4.29
N ALA A 529 3.06 -9.39 -5.21
CA ALA A 529 2.01 -10.33 -4.88
C ALA A 529 2.59 -11.61 -4.27
N HIS A 530 2.15 -11.96 -3.06
CA HIS A 530 2.56 -13.17 -2.34
C HIS A 530 1.51 -14.30 -2.40
N ASN A 531 0.40 -14.06 -3.09
CA ASN A 531 -0.67 -15.01 -3.33
C ASN A 531 -1.52 -14.58 -4.53
N VAL A 532 -2.45 -15.43 -4.95
CA VAL A 532 -3.33 -15.13 -6.10
C VAL A 532 -4.21 -13.88 -5.86
N ALA A 533 -4.68 -13.65 -4.63
CA ALA A 533 -5.49 -12.46 -4.32
C ALA A 533 -4.68 -11.16 -4.47
N GLY A 534 -3.39 -11.18 -4.16
CA GLY A 534 -2.48 -10.03 -4.32
C GLY A 534 -2.31 -9.58 -5.78
N LEU A 535 -2.69 -10.39 -6.77
CA LEU A 535 -2.67 -9.97 -8.17
C LEU A 535 -3.58 -8.75 -8.42
N SER A 536 -4.64 -8.58 -7.64
CA SER A 536 -5.54 -7.42 -7.73
C SER A 536 -4.87 -6.11 -7.31
N TYR A 537 -3.75 -6.15 -6.60
CA TYR A 537 -3.05 -4.94 -6.13
C TYR A 537 -2.54 -4.06 -7.28
N VAL A 538 -2.30 -4.63 -8.46
CA VAL A 538 -1.90 -3.87 -9.65
C VAL A 538 -2.82 -2.68 -9.92
N GLU A 539 -4.10 -2.76 -9.55
CA GLU A 539 -5.06 -1.66 -9.70
C GLU A 539 -4.69 -0.42 -8.89
N TYR A 540 -4.07 -0.61 -7.71
CA TYR A 540 -3.56 0.52 -6.92
C TYR A 540 -2.36 1.16 -7.60
N GLY A 541 -1.47 0.35 -8.20
CA GLY A 541 -0.33 0.84 -9.00
C GLY A 541 -0.78 1.65 -10.22
N VAL A 542 -1.81 1.17 -10.94
CA VAL A 542 -2.45 1.93 -12.03
C VAL A 542 -3.02 3.25 -11.50
N GLY A 543 -3.69 3.24 -10.34
CA GLY A 543 -4.18 4.45 -9.68
C GLY A 543 -3.07 5.45 -9.37
N MET A 544 -1.92 4.99 -8.86
CA MET A 544 -0.75 5.85 -8.63
C MET A 544 -0.15 6.40 -9.92
N ALA A 545 -0.02 5.57 -10.96
CA ALA A 545 0.45 6.00 -12.27
C ALA A 545 -0.43 7.12 -12.84
N ARG A 546 -1.76 6.94 -12.82
CA ARG A 546 -2.75 7.94 -13.26
C ARG A 546 -2.62 9.24 -12.46
N LYS A 547 -2.52 9.13 -11.12
CA LYS A 547 -2.31 10.26 -10.20
C LYS A 547 -0.99 10.98 -10.47
N GLY A 548 0.03 10.25 -10.88
CA GLY A 548 1.34 10.75 -11.32
C GLY A 548 1.39 11.26 -12.75
N TRP A 549 0.25 11.42 -13.46
CA TRP A 549 0.15 11.91 -14.84
C TRP A 549 0.77 10.97 -15.88
N LEU A 550 0.88 9.67 -15.62
CA LEU A 550 1.50 8.73 -16.53
C LEU A 550 0.49 8.14 -17.53
N GLY A 551 0.96 8.00 -18.77
CA GLY A 551 0.28 7.29 -19.84
C GLY A 551 0.88 5.92 -20.11
N SER A 552 0.34 5.22 -21.11
CA SER A 552 0.82 3.90 -21.51
C SER A 552 2.27 3.91 -22.02
N GLU A 553 2.72 5.00 -22.63
CA GLU A 553 4.07 5.19 -23.14
C GLU A 553 5.14 5.22 -22.04
N ASP A 554 4.76 5.56 -20.81
CA ASP A 554 5.66 5.70 -19.67
C ASP A 554 5.90 4.37 -18.94
N ILE A 555 5.06 3.35 -19.20
CA ILE A 555 4.95 2.13 -18.39
C ILE A 555 5.56 0.91 -19.09
N LEU A 556 6.49 0.24 -18.39
CA LEU A 556 7.18 -0.93 -18.90
C LEU A 556 6.24 -2.12 -19.14
N ASN A 557 5.24 -2.30 -18.26
CA ASN A 557 4.27 -3.39 -18.32
C ASN A 557 3.34 -3.38 -19.56
N VAL A 558 3.26 -2.27 -20.29
CA VAL A 558 2.47 -2.14 -21.51
C VAL A 558 3.14 -2.83 -22.71
N ARG A 559 4.44 -3.09 -22.60
CA ARG A 559 5.23 -3.73 -23.65
C ARG A 559 4.83 -5.20 -23.81
N SER A 560 4.86 -5.70 -25.06
CA SER A 560 4.76 -7.12 -25.30
C SER A 560 5.91 -7.88 -24.63
N VAL A 561 5.78 -9.19 -24.44
CA VAL A 561 6.83 -10.02 -23.84
C VAL A 561 8.17 -9.87 -24.56
N LYS A 562 8.15 -9.78 -25.90
CA LYS A 562 9.37 -9.59 -26.71
C LYS A 562 10.04 -8.25 -26.45
N GLU A 563 9.26 -7.20 -26.38
CA GLU A 563 9.75 -5.82 -26.12
C GLU A 563 10.25 -5.68 -24.67
N PHE A 564 9.59 -6.34 -23.71
CA PHE A 564 10.03 -6.37 -22.32
C PHE A 564 11.38 -7.09 -22.17
N VAL A 565 11.51 -8.30 -22.72
CA VAL A 565 12.78 -9.05 -22.70
C VAL A 565 13.89 -8.28 -23.41
N GLY A 566 13.58 -7.65 -24.55
CA GLY A 566 14.53 -6.77 -25.24
C GLY A 566 14.96 -5.57 -24.41
N PHE A 567 14.04 -4.99 -23.63
CA PHE A 567 14.36 -3.92 -22.67
C PHE A 567 15.29 -4.43 -21.56
N ALA A 568 15.00 -5.57 -20.96
CA ALA A 568 15.78 -6.14 -19.87
C ALA A 568 17.21 -6.53 -20.31
N GLN A 569 17.37 -7.00 -21.54
CA GLN A 569 18.65 -7.49 -22.07
C GLN A 569 19.53 -6.40 -22.71
N ARG A 570 18.97 -5.22 -23.05
CA ARG A 570 19.71 -4.17 -23.78
C ARG A 570 20.98 -3.67 -23.07
N ARG A 571 21.06 -3.79 -21.75
CA ARG A 571 22.20 -3.35 -20.94
C ARG A 571 23.28 -4.41 -20.79
N ARG A 572 23.01 -5.65 -21.20
CA ARG A 572 23.95 -6.79 -21.14
C ARG A 572 24.90 -6.83 -22.35
N MET A 573 24.61 -5.98 -23.39
CA MET A 573 25.44 -5.81 -24.57
C MET A 573 26.49 -4.72 -24.34
#